data_4f026f3b77a3973b5e6ee69480e4d1d2
#
_entry.id   4f026f3b77a3973b5e6ee69480e4d1d2
#
_cell.length_a   1.000
_cell.length_b   1.000
_cell.length_c   1.000
_cell.angle_alpha   90.00
_cell.angle_beta   90.00
_cell.angle_gamma   90.00
#
_symmetry.space_group_name_H-M   'P 1'
#
loop_
_entity.id
_entity.type
_entity.pdbx_description
1 polymer ?
#
loop_
_entity_poly.entity_id
_entity_poly.type
_entity_poly.pdbx_seq_one_letter_code
_entity_poly.pdbx_strand_id
1 'polypeptide(L)'
;MSKADSTPIEKLFGSKTRAKLLRLFFENPSKSFYVREMTRLIDEQINSVRRELSNLESIGIIKNETFDNKIYYSANSKHPFTRPLVDMFSKKISTIRDKDIRETTWEEYCRPVKNYLKGLVVTNRLPGQDGIDLLII
;
A
#
# COMPACT_ATOMS: atom_id res chain seq x y z
N MET A 1 10.15 19.89 -18.27
CA MET A 1 10.18 18.93 -17.16
C MET A 1 8.80 18.89 -16.56
N SER A 2 8.10 17.83 -16.80
CA SER A 2 6.88 17.58 -16.06
C SER A 2 7.27 17.34 -14.60
N LYS A 3 6.82 18.19 -13.69
CA LYS A 3 6.69 17.82 -12.29
C LYS A 3 5.83 16.58 -12.29
N ALA A 4 6.46 15.43 -12.11
CA ALA A 4 5.71 14.25 -11.78
C ALA A 4 4.98 14.57 -10.48
N ASP A 5 3.68 14.83 -10.56
CA ASP A 5 2.85 15.02 -9.40
C ASP A 5 3.08 13.79 -8.53
N SER A 6 3.69 14.00 -7.37
CA SER A 6 3.93 12.93 -6.43
C SER A 6 2.59 12.30 -6.11
N THR A 7 2.44 11.02 -6.42
CA THR A 7 1.18 10.31 -6.15
C THR A 7 0.88 10.37 -4.65
N PRO A 8 -0.39 10.34 -4.23
CA PRO A 8 -0.75 10.28 -2.81
C PRO A 8 0.01 9.22 -2.02
N ILE A 9 0.31 8.09 -2.65
CA ILE A 9 1.09 7.00 -2.07
C ILE A 9 2.53 7.43 -1.78
N GLU A 10 3.17 8.19 -2.67
CA GLU A 10 4.53 8.71 -2.43
C GLU A 10 4.58 9.66 -1.23
N LYS A 11 3.56 10.48 -1.06
CA LYS A 11 3.43 11.37 0.10
C LYS A 11 3.24 10.60 1.40
N LEU A 12 2.48 9.51 1.36
CA LEU A 12 2.23 8.65 2.53
C LEU A 12 3.51 8.03 3.08
N PHE A 13 4.44 7.61 2.23
CA PHE A 13 5.66 6.94 2.66
C PHE A 13 6.82 7.89 3.02
N GLY A 14 6.69 9.18 2.80
CA GLY A 14 7.66 10.21 3.16
C GLY A 14 9.01 10.15 2.42
N SER A 15 9.23 9.16 1.58
CA SER A 15 10.41 8.99 0.72
C SER A 15 9.96 8.56 -0.67
N LYS A 16 10.30 9.37 -1.66
CA LYS A 16 9.99 9.09 -3.06
C LYS A 16 10.63 7.78 -3.53
N THR A 17 11.90 7.59 -3.20
CA THR A 17 12.63 6.36 -3.54
C THR A 17 11.99 5.13 -2.91
N ARG A 18 11.61 5.21 -1.63
CA ARG A 18 10.91 4.14 -0.93
C ARG A 18 9.58 3.79 -1.59
N ALA A 19 8.76 4.78 -1.88
CA ALA A 19 7.47 4.58 -2.54
C ALA A 19 7.61 3.91 -3.92
N LYS A 20 8.58 4.34 -4.71
CA LYS A 20 8.88 3.74 -6.02
C LYS A 20 9.38 2.30 -5.91
N LEU A 21 10.23 1.98 -4.93
CA LEU A 21 10.69 0.61 -4.67
C LEU A 21 9.55 -0.28 -4.22
N LEU A 22 8.71 0.17 -3.29
CA LEU A 22 7.53 -0.57 -2.85
C LEU A 22 6.59 -0.86 -4.01
N ARG A 23 6.34 0.11 -4.87
CA ARG A 23 5.56 -0.09 -6.09
C ARG A 23 6.17 -1.16 -6.98
N LEU A 24 7.47 -1.08 -7.26
CA LEU A 24 8.18 -2.03 -8.10
C LEU A 24 8.04 -3.47 -7.60
N PHE A 25 8.27 -3.69 -6.30
CA PHE A 25 8.18 -5.00 -5.68
C PHE A 25 6.74 -5.54 -5.59
N PHE A 26 5.79 -4.69 -5.20
CA PHE A 26 4.43 -5.16 -4.92
C PHE A 26 3.49 -5.14 -6.15
N GLU A 27 3.86 -4.45 -7.21
CA GLU A 27 3.25 -4.68 -8.53
C GLU A 27 3.80 -5.94 -9.22
N ASN A 28 4.98 -6.41 -8.81
CA ASN A 28 5.65 -7.58 -9.37
C ASN A 28 6.13 -8.54 -8.26
N PRO A 29 5.24 -9.07 -7.41
CA PRO A 29 5.64 -9.80 -6.19
C PRO A 29 6.41 -11.10 -6.46
N SER A 30 6.32 -11.64 -7.68
CA SER A 30 7.02 -12.87 -8.09
C SER A 30 8.39 -12.62 -8.71
N LYS A 31 8.75 -11.36 -8.94
CA LYS A 31 10.00 -11.00 -9.63
C LYS A 31 11.10 -10.66 -8.65
N SER A 32 12.32 -10.95 -9.05
CA SER A 32 13.54 -10.52 -8.37
C SER A 32 14.27 -9.48 -9.20
N PHE A 33 14.84 -8.49 -8.55
CA PHE A 33 15.55 -7.39 -9.19
C PHE A 33 16.92 -7.19 -8.56
N TYR A 34 17.92 -6.82 -9.34
CA TYR A 34 19.21 -6.40 -8.80
C TYR A 34 19.34 -4.88 -8.76
N VAL A 35 20.25 -4.36 -7.96
CA VAL A 35 20.31 -2.93 -7.61
C VAL A 35 20.39 -2.00 -8.82
N ARG A 36 21.27 -2.31 -9.80
CA ARG A 36 21.41 -1.46 -10.99
C ARG A 36 20.18 -1.46 -11.89
N GLU A 37 19.47 -2.57 -11.96
CA GLU A 37 18.22 -2.66 -12.69
C GLU A 37 17.15 -1.79 -12.02
N MET A 38 17.02 -1.89 -10.70
CA MET A 38 16.09 -1.06 -9.94
C MET A 38 16.34 0.43 -10.12
N THR A 39 17.60 0.88 -10.04
CA THR A 39 17.96 2.28 -10.27
C THR A 39 17.49 2.83 -11.62
N ARG A 40 17.58 2.01 -12.66
CA ARG A 40 17.08 2.39 -13.99
C ARG A 40 15.57 2.41 -14.07
N LEU A 41 14.91 1.39 -13.50
CA LEU A 41 13.46 1.25 -13.57
C LEU A 41 12.72 2.37 -12.81
N ILE A 42 13.27 2.80 -11.67
CA ILE A 42 12.63 3.83 -10.85
C ILE A 42 13.21 5.23 -11.04
N ASP A 43 14.26 5.36 -11.85
CA ASP A 43 14.96 6.62 -12.11
C ASP A 43 15.37 7.34 -10.81
N GLU A 44 16.17 6.66 -9.99
CA GLU A 44 16.68 7.17 -8.72
C GLU A 44 18.17 6.85 -8.55
N GLN A 45 18.85 7.62 -7.72
CA GLN A 45 20.27 7.44 -7.48
C GLN A 45 20.57 6.14 -6.72
N ILE A 46 21.65 5.45 -7.11
CA ILE A 46 22.03 4.16 -6.55
C ILE A 46 22.21 4.18 -5.02
N ASN A 47 22.73 5.26 -4.46
CA ASN A 47 22.93 5.37 -3.01
C ASN A 47 21.60 5.48 -2.25
N SER A 48 20.63 6.20 -2.83
CA SER A 48 19.27 6.29 -2.28
C SER A 48 18.57 4.92 -2.34
N VAL A 49 18.72 4.22 -3.46
CA VAL A 49 18.17 2.87 -3.63
C VAL A 49 18.75 1.89 -2.62
N ARG A 50 20.07 1.86 -2.47
CA ARG A 50 20.75 0.98 -1.48
C ARG A 50 20.31 1.24 -0.06
N ARG A 51 20.17 2.51 0.33
CA ARG A 51 19.71 2.89 1.67
C ARG A 51 18.28 2.42 1.92
N GLU A 52 17.39 2.63 0.99
CA GLU A 52 16.00 2.20 1.13
C GLU A 52 15.84 0.67 1.06
N LEU A 53 16.65 -0.02 0.26
CA LEU A 53 16.68 -1.49 0.26
C LEU A 53 17.09 -2.04 1.63
N SER A 54 18.13 -1.47 2.24
CA SER A 54 18.55 -1.83 3.59
C SER A 54 17.47 -1.62 4.63
N ASN A 55 16.75 -0.49 4.54
CA ASN A 55 15.62 -0.21 5.42
C ASN A 55 14.47 -1.21 5.23
N LEU A 56 14.08 -1.50 4.00
CA LEU A 56 13.00 -2.45 3.70
C LEU A 56 13.36 -3.89 4.08
N GLU A 57 14.61 -4.26 3.90
CA GLU A 57 15.14 -5.57 4.31
C GLU A 57 15.14 -5.72 5.85
N SER A 58 15.54 -4.67 6.58
CA SER A 58 15.54 -4.68 8.04
C SER A 58 14.16 -4.90 8.65
N ILE A 59 13.10 -4.47 7.97
CA ILE A 59 11.72 -4.72 8.37
C ILE A 59 11.24 -6.12 7.94
N GLY A 60 11.94 -6.74 7.00
CA GLY A 60 11.60 -8.06 6.47
C GLY A 60 10.56 -8.07 5.35
N ILE A 61 10.16 -6.91 4.83
CA ILE A 61 9.20 -6.79 3.72
C ILE A 61 9.78 -7.34 2.41
N ILE A 62 11.08 -7.16 2.20
CA ILE A 62 11.83 -7.73 1.09
C ILE A 62 12.88 -8.69 1.62
N LYS A 63 13.30 -9.61 0.77
CA LYS A 63 14.39 -10.54 1.01
C LYS A 63 15.43 -10.43 -0.10
N ASN A 64 16.65 -10.83 0.18
CA ASN A 64 17.70 -10.93 -0.80
C ASN A 64 18.15 -12.38 -1.02
N GLU A 65 18.63 -12.65 -2.19
CA GLU A 65 19.28 -13.93 -2.56
C GLU A 65 20.47 -13.63 -3.46
N THR A 66 21.57 -14.31 -3.22
CA THR A 66 22.76 -14.19 -4.06
C THR A 66 22.74 -15.27 -5.14
N PHE A 67 22.81 -14.84 -6.37
CA PHE A 67 22.91 -15.72 -7.53
C PHE A 67 23.94 -15.17 -8.51
N ASP A 68 24.86 -16.00 -8.99
CA ASP A 68 25.91 -15.62 -9.94
C ASP A 68 26.65 -14.33 -9.54
N ASN A 69 27.13 -14.27 -8.30
CA ASN A 69 27.83 -13.12 -7.69
C ASN A 69 27.03 -11.79 -7.70
N LYS A 70 25.72 -11.85 -7.91
CA LYS A 70 24.81 -10.70 -7.84
C LYS A 70 23.78 -10.90 -6.74
N ILE A 71 23.44 -9.82 -6.07
CA ILE A 71 22.39 -9.81 -5.06
C ILE A 71 21.08 -9.38 -5.72
N TYR A 72 20.09 -10.27 -5.64
CA TYR A 72 18.73 -10.04 -6.11
C TYR A 72 17.80 -9.82 -4.93
N TYR A 73 16.92 -8.86 -5.06
CA TYR A 73 15.91 -8.52 -4.07
C TYR A 73 14.52 -8.87 -4.59
N SER A 74 13.68 -9.39 -3.73
CA SER A 74 12.30 -9.74 -4.05
C SER A 74 11.37 -9.47 -2.86
N ALA A 75 10.08 -9.34 -3.12
CA ALA A 75 9.08 -9.22 -2.08
C ALA A 75 9.06 -10.49 -1.20
N ASN A 76 8.96 -10.32 0.12
CA ASN A 76 8.83 -11.44 1.04
C ASN A 76 7.35 -11.84 1.15
N SER A 77 6.97 -12.90 0.45
CA SER A 77 5.57 -13.39 0.41
C SER A 77 5.02 -13.82 1.78
N LYS A 78 5.89 -14.14 2.74
CA LYS A 78 5.50 -14.58 4.08
C LYS A 78 5.28 -13.43 5.07
N HIS A 79 5.66 -12.20 4.70
CA HIS A 79 5.48 -11.05 5.58
C HIS A 79 3.99 -10.65 5.64
N PRO A 80 3.45 -10.34 6.84
CA PRO A 80 2.03 -10.01 6.98
C PRO A 80 1.60 -8.76 6.21
N PHE A 81 2.52 -7.81 5.94
CA PHE A 81 2.21 -6.61 5.16
C PHE A 81 2.27 -6.80 3.64
N THR A 82 2.75 -7.94 3.17
CA THR A 82 2.91 -8.17 1.72
C THR A 82 1.57 -8.12 1.00
N ARG A 83 0.57 -8.83 1.48
CA ARG A 83 -0.75 -8.85 0.85
C ARG A 83 -1.44 -7.47 0.88
N PRO A 84 -1.51 -6.76 2.00
CA PRO A 84 -2.02 -5.39 2.03
C PRO A 84 -1.30 -4.45 1.07
N LEU A 85 0.03 -4.56 0.96
CA LEU A 85 0.83 -3.72 0.05
C LEU A 85 0.59 -4.07 -1.43
N VAL A 86 0.47 -5.35 -1.76
CA VAL A 86 0.07 -5.77 -3.12
C VAL A 86 -1.30 -5.19 -3.48
N ASP A 87 -2.27 -5.26 -2.57
CA ASP A 87 -3.61 -4.70 -2.78
C ASP A 87 -3.55 -3.17 -2.92
N MET A 88 -2.74 -2.49 -2.11
CA MET A 88 -2.56 -1.03 -2.16
C MET A 88 -1.96 -0.55 -3.48
N PHE A 89 -0.98 -1.26 -4.03
CA PHE A 89 -0.33 -0.92 -5.29
C PHE A 89 -1.03 -1.52 -6.52
N SER A 90 -2.04 -2.36 -6.31
CA SER A 90 -2.83 -2.88 -7.42
C SER A 90 -3.70 -1.78 -8.05
N LYS A 91 -3.95 -1.90 -9.35
CA LYS A 91 -4.78 -0.94 -10.10
C LYS A 91 -6.21 -0.77 -9.55
N LYS A 92 -6.69 -1.71 -8.74
CA LYS A 92 -8.02 -1.66 -8.14
C LYS A 92 -8.21 -0.49 -7.17
N ILE A 93 -7.16 -0.13 -6.41
CA ILE A 93 -7.23 0.98 -5.45
C ILE A 93 -6.98 2.32 -6.13
N SER A 94 -6.14 2.36 -7.16
CA SER A 94 -5.89 3.60 -7.91
C SER A 94 -7.09 4.11 -8.71
N THR A 95 -8.13 3.29 -8.87
CA THR A 95 -9.38 3.67 -9.53
C THR A 95 -10.46 4.19 -8.58
N ILE A 96 -10.24 4.12 -7.28
CA ILE A 96 -11.17 4.74 -6.31
C ILE A 96 -11.01 6.25 -6.40
N ARG A 97 -12.00 6.92 -6.96
CA ARG A 97 -12.06 8.38 -7.03
C ARG A 97 -12.56 8.94 -5.70
N ASP A 98 -12.11 10.13 -5.33
CA ASP A 98 -12.58 10.84 -4.14
C ASP A 98 -14.10 10.90 -4.03
N LYS A 99 -14.78 10.93 -5.18
CA LYS A 99 -16.23 10.89 -5.26
C LYS A 99 -16.80 9.58 -4.73
N ASP A 100 -16.17 8.47 -5.09
CA ASP A 100 -16.63 7.13 -4.69
C ASP A 100 -16.50 6.92 -3.16
N ILE A 101 -15.49 7.56 -2.54
CA ILE A 101 -15.29 7.50 -1.07
C ILE A 101 -16.36 8.30 -0.33
N ARG A 102 -16.76 9.46 -0.86
CA ARG A 102 -17.73 10.34 -0.21
C ARG A 102 -19.18 9.85 -0.32
N GLU A 103 -19.46 9.12 -1.39
CA GLU A 103 -20.81 8.59 -1.66
C GLU A 103 -21.04 7.19 -1.09
N THR A 104 -20.01 6.56 -0.53
CA THR A 104 -20.16 5.24 0.10
C THR A 104 -20.95 5.36 1.38
N THR A 105 -22.12 4.77 1.39
CA THR A 105 -22.99 4.77 2.57
C THR A 105 -22.54 3.73 3.58
N TRP A 106 -22.89 3.94 4.85
CA TRP A 106 -22.63 2.98 5.93
C TRP A 106 -23.16 1.58 5.62
N GLU A 107 -24.24 1.50 4.88
CA GLU A 107 -24.85 0.24 4.46
C GLU A 107 -23.91 -0.58 3.57
N GLU A 108 -23.15 0.07 2.69
CA GLU A 108 -22.17 -0.61 1.85
C GLU A 108 -20.97 -1.13 2.67
N TYR A 109 -20.49 -0.33 3.62
CA TYR A 109 -19.43 -0.76 4.52
C TYR A 109 -19.84 -1.96 5.39
N CYS A 110 -21.06 -1.97 5.85
CA CYS A 110 -21.57 -3.03 6.73
C CYS A 110 -22.05 -4.26 5.96
N ARG A 111 -22.17 -4.19 4.64
CA ARG A 111 -22.68 -5.30 3.81
C ARG A 111 -21.97 -6.64 4.04
N PRO A 112 -20.62 -6.72 4.13
CA PRO A 112 -19.93 -7.98 4.36
C PRO A 112 -20.23 -8.64 5.71
N VAL A 113 -20.60 -7.86 6.71
CA VAL A 113 -20.89 -8.33 8.07
C VAL A 113 -22.37 -8.36 8.41
N LYS A 114 -23.23 -7.91 7.49
CA LYS A 114 -24.67 -7.81 7.69
C LYS A 114 -25.30 -9.15 8.14
N ASN A 115 -24.79 -10.25 7.64
CA ASN A 115 -25.28 -11.59 8.01
C ASN A 115 -24.91 -12.02 9.43
N TYR A 116 -23.92 -11.36 10.03
CA TYR A 116 -23.43 -11.66 11.38
C TYR A 116 -23.98 -10.70 12.44
N LEU A 117 -24.56 -9.58 12.01
CA LEU A 117 -25.13 -8.58 12.89
C LEU A 117 -26.62 -8.80 13.04
N LYS A 118 -27.07 -9.17 14.24
CA LYS A 118 -28.51 -9.37 14.55
C LYS A 118 -29.30 -8.09 14.82
N GLY A 119 -28.71 -6.94 14.61
CA GLY A 119 -29.36 -5.66 14.73
C GLY A 119 -28.35 -4.54 14.70
N LEU A 120 -28.45 -3.73 13.69
CA LEU A 120 -27.69 -2.50 13.56
C LEU A 120 -28.68 -1.32 13.58
N VAL A 121 -28.63 -0.53 14.63
CA VAL A 121 -29.42 0.69 14.70
C VAL A 121 -28.53 1.86 14.41
N VAL A 122 -28.71 2.48 13.26
CA VAL A 122 -28.03 3.74 12.90
C VAL A 122 -28.93 4.89 13.31
N THR A 123 -28.46 5.70 14.23
CA THR A 123 -29.20 6.91 14.62
C THR A 123 -28.91 8.03 13.62
N ASN A 124 -29.92 8.79 13.23
CA ASN A 124 -29.81 9.92 12.30
C ASN A 124 -29.12 11.15 12.88
N ARG A 125 -28.23 10.98 13.85
CA ARG A 125 -27.47 12.09 14.41
C ARG A 125 -26.22 12.34 13.61
N LEU A 126 -25.98 13.58 13.27
CA LEU A 126 -24.78 14.01 12.55
C LEU A 126 -23.54 13.82 13.42
N PRO A 127 -22.38 13.48 12.80
CA PRO A 127 -21.10 13.41 13.51
C PRO A 127 -20.79 14.74 14.22
N GLY A 128 -20.43 14.68 15.48
CA GLY A 128 -20.11 15.86 16.31
C GLY A 128 -21.23 16.34 17.22
N GLN A 129 -22.40 15.72 17.20
CA GLN A 129 -23.40 15.88 18.23
C GLN A 129 -23.26 14.79 19.29
N ASP A 130 -23.35 15.16 20.55
CA ASP A 130 -23.16 14.28 21.71
C ASP A 130 -23.92 12.97 21.57
N GLY A 131 -23.23 11.85 21.53
CA GLY A 131 -23.84 10.54 21.54
C GLY A 131 -23.12 9.51 20.65
N ILE A 132 -23.42 8.26 20.88
CA ILE A 132 -22.95 7.13 20.08
C ILE A 132 -23.80 7.07 18.84
N ASP A 133 -23.17 7.22 17.67
CA ASP A 133 -23.86 7.20 16.38
C ASP A 133 -24.20 5.78 15.90
N LEU A 134 -23.62 4.77 16.53
CA LEU A 134 -23.82 3.38 16.19
C LEU A 134 -24.06 2.52 17.42
N LEU A 135 -25.22 1.87 17.50
CA LEU A 135 -25.53 0.87 18.51
C LEU A 135 -25.66 -0.49 17.85
N ILE A 136 -24.84 -1.46 18.27
CA ILE A 136 -24.91 -2.85 17.87
C ILE A 136 -25.60 -3.65 18.96
N ILE A 137 -26.72 -4.23 18.62
CA ILE A 137 -27.50 -5.10 19.52
C ILE A 137 -27.31 -6.56 19.12
#